data_01fef58975e3aa84ff668c0b3bbd1d78
#
_entry.id   01fef58975e3aa84ff668c0b3bbd1d78
#
_cell.length_a   1.000
_cell.length_b   1.000
_cell.length_c   1.000
_cell.angle_alpha   90.00
_cell.angle_beta   90.00
_cell.angle_gamma   90.00
#
_symmetry.space_group_name_H-M   'P 1'
#
loop_
_entity.id
_entity.type
_entity.pdbx_description
1 polymer ?
#
loop_
_entity_poly.entity_id
_entity_poly.type
_entity_poly.pdbx_seq_one_letter_code
_entity_poly.pdbx_strand_id
1 'polypeptide(L)'
;MPLDEGTLARSCGGTLRTASHLCRHQIDFAKALMTDGRPITIGCTQEAPLFGELAEESGAEDRVTFVNIREMAGWSRDAVSAGPKMAALLAAAAEPVPPIQLVSLKSEGVALVYGRDELAIEVGRRLADRLDVTVLLTRPGDVTPPRITDFPVLKGTIAGATGHLGSFALCVDDYALPSPPSRDRLLFGEARNGATSTCDLVIDVSGAAQSAAAVALG
;
A
#
# COMPACT_ATOMS: atom_id res chain seq x y z
N MET A 1 -17.33 9.39 31.52
CA MET A 1 -15.96 8.89 31.71
C MET A 1 -15.33 9.65 32.85
N PRO A 2 -14.84 8.99 33.89
CA PRO A 2 -14.09 9.68 34.94
C PRO A 2 -12.75 10.17 34.39
N LEU A 3 -12.39 11.40 34.66
CA LEU A 3 -11.11 12.01 34.33
C LEU A 3 -10.40 12.43 35.60
N ASP A 4 -9.21 11.93 35.82
CA ASP A 4 -8.30 12.46 36.86
C ASP A 4 -7.48 13.60 36.26
N GLU A 5 -8.02 14.81 36.32
CA GLU A 5 -7.40 16.03 35.81
C GLU A 5 -6.01 16.26 36.40
N GLY A 6 -5.82 15.96 37.67
CA GLY A 6 -4.55 16.18 38.37
C GLY A 6 -3.45 15.26 37.81
N THR A 7 -3.75 14.00 37.60
CA THR A 7 -2.79 13.05 37.01
C THR A 7 -2.51 13.36 35.52
N LEU A 8 -3.53 13.71 34.77
CA LEU A 8 -3.35 14.08 33.34
C LEU A 8 -2.51 15.36 33.21
N ALA A 9 -2.81 16.39 34.00
CA ALA A 9 -2.07 17.67 33.98
C ALA A 9 -0.57 17.46 34.28
N ARG A 10 -0.25 16.63 35.27
CA ARG A 10 1.15 16.31 35.60
C ARG A 10 1.88 15.52 34.50
N SER A 11 1.14 14.70 33.79
CA SER A 11 1.74 13.78 32.81
C SER A 11 1.83 14.35 31.38
N CYS A 12 0.99 15.34 31.04
CA CYS A 12 0.93 15.84 29.65
C CYS A 12 1.93 16.96 29.33
N GLY A 13 2.62 17.54 30.33
CA GLY A 13 3.65 18.58 30.09
C GLY A 13 3.16 19.87 29.41
N GLY A 14 1.89 19.95 29.01
CA GLY A 14 1.26 21.04 28.28
C GLY A 14 0.07 21.63 29.03
N THR A 15 -0.62 22.59 28.43
CA THR A 15 -1.83 23.16 28.98
C THR A 15 -3.01 22.21 28.75
N LEU A 16 -3.38 21.45 29.77
CA LEU A 16 -4.57 20.62 29.77
C LEU A 16 -5.82 21.44 30.09
N ARG A 17 -6.86 21.25 29.31
CA ARG A 17 -8.20 21.78 29.58
C ARG A 17 -9.19 20.63 29.56
N THR A 18 -10.08 20.58 30.52
CA THR A 18 -11.15 19.59 30.55
C THR A 18 -12.48 20.26 30.26
N ALA A 19 -13.38 19.52 29.64
CA ALA A 19 -14.69 19.99 29.25
C ALA A 19 -15.75 18.91 29.51
N SER A 20 -16.94 19.33 29.90
CA SER A 20 -18.09 18.46 29.98
C SER A 20 -18.98 18.69 28.75
N HIS A 21 -19.09 17.70 27.88
CA HIS A 21 -19.85 17.79 26.63
C HIS A 21 -19.36 18.91 25.69
N LEU A 22 -18.05 18.93 25.39
CA LEU A 22 -17.40 19.94 24.57
C LEU A 22 -18.14 20.17 23.24
N CYS A 23 -18.60 19.10 22.58
CA CYS A 23 -19.33 19.13 21.32
C CYS A 23 -20.76 19.68 21.41
N ARG A 24 -21.30 19.98 22.60
CA ARG A 24 -22.65 20.47 22.78
C ARG A 24 -22.71 21.78 23.56
N HIS A 25 -22.28 21.74 24.80
CA HIS A 25 -22.46 22.88 25.72
C HIS A 25 -21.29 23.87 25.75
N GLN A 26 -20.14 23.44 25.25
CA GLN A 26 -18.89 24.20 25.30
C GLN A 26 -18.23 24.37 23.93
N ILE A 27 -19.03 24.38 22.85
CA ILE A 27 -18.55 24.49 21.49
C ILE A 27 -17.81 25.81 21.23
N ASP A 28 -18.29 26.91 21.83
CA ASP A 28 -17.65 28.23 21.73
C ASP A 28 -16.28 28.25 22.41
N PHE A 29 -16.08 27.44 23.45
CA PHE A 29 -14.77 27.27 24.06
C PHE A 29 -13.80 26.55 23.07
N ALA A 30 -14.26 25.52 22.35
CA ALA A 30 -13.44 24.87 21.33
C ALA A 30 -13.08 25.86 20.20
N LYS A 31 -14.04 26.64 19.70
CA LYS A 31 -13.80 27.69 18.69
C LYS A 31 -12.77 28.71 19.15
N ALA A 32 -12.88 29.19 20.39
CA ALA A 32 -11.92 30.14 20.93
C ALA A 32 -10.49 29.59 21.00
N LEU A 33 -10.33 28.30 21.30
CA LEU A 33 -9.01 27.67 21.31
C LEU A 33 -8.46 27.52 19.88
N MET A 34 -9.30 27.25 18.87
CA MET A 34 -8.88 27.12 17.48
C MET A 34 -8.37 28.44 16.90
N THR A 35 -8.87 29.57 17.38
CA THR A 35 -8.41 30.91 16.96
C THR A 35 -7.10 31.35 17.64
N ASP A 36 -6.63 30.69 18.70
CA ASP A 36 -5.43 31.03 19.47
C ASP A 36 -4.09 30.76 18.70
N GLY A 37 -4.13 30.08 17.57
CA GLY A 37 -2.95 29.86 16.72
C GLY A 37 -2.02 28.72 17.17
N ARG A 38 -2.28 28.08 18.30
CA ARG A 38 -1.49 26.96 18.85
C ARG A 38 -2.00 25.61 18.37
N PRO A 39 -1.15 24.58 18.28
CA PRO A 39 -1.60 23.20 18.05
C PRO A 39 -2.54 22.75 19.17
N ILE A 40 -3.61 22.04 18.79
CA ILE A 40 -4.65 21.56 19.69
C ILE A 40 -4.84 20.06 19.49
N THR A 41 -4.83 19.31 20.60
CA THR A 41 -5.21 17.90 20.59
C THR A 41 -6.55 17.75 21.31
N ILE A 42 -7.55 17.23 20.61
CA ILE A 42 -8.90 16.96 21.12
C ILE A 42 -9.03 15.48 21.46
N GLY A 43 -9.28 15.16 22.72
CA GLY A 43 -9.46 13.80 23.23
C GLY A 43 -10.82 13.18 22.88
N CYS A 44 -11.25 13.31 21.64
CA CYS A 44 -12.52 12.77 21.15
C CYS A 44 -12.42 12.50 19.64
N THR A 45 -12.63 11.27 19.23
CA THR A 45 -12.68 10.88 17.80
C THR A 45 -14.11 10.72 17.28
N GLN A 46 -15.08 10.52 18.15
CA GLN A 46 -16.49 10.37 17.75
C GLN A 46 -17.03 11.64 17.09
N GLU A 47 -16.71 12.79 17.64
CA GLU A 47 -17.16 14.09 17.12
C GLU A 47 -16.04 14.80 16.31
N ALA A 48 -15.06 14.05 15.83
CA ALA A 48 -14.01 14.59 14.98
C ALA A 48 -14.55 15.31 13.72
N PRO A 49 -15.60 14.83 13.02
CA PRO A 49 -16.17 15.57 11.90
C PRO A 49 -16.65 16.97 12.30
N LEU A 50 -17.40 17.11 13.40
CA LEU A 50 -17.87 18.40 13.88
C LEU A 50 -16.70 19.35 14.19
N PHE A 51 -15.69 18.87 14.90
CA PHE A 51 -14.53 19.69 15.23
C PHE A 51 -13.64 19.98 14.01
N GLY A 52 -13.63 19.10 13.01
CA GLY A 52 -12.99 19.33 11.73
C GLY A 52 -13.63 20.50 10.98
N GLU A 53 -14.97 20.52 10.86
CA GLU A 53 -15.72 21.64 10.26
C GLU A 53 -15.43 22.97 10.98
N LEU A 54 -15.42 22.95 12.32
CA LEU A 54 -15.07 24.14 13.13
C LEU A 54 -13.63 24.60 12.93
N ALA A 55 -12.70 23.66 12.74
CA ALA A 55 -11.31 23.96 12.47
C ALA A 55 -11.14 24.60 11.07
N GLU A 56 -11.84 24.08 10.05
CA GLU A 56 -11.89 24.66 8.72
C GLU A 56 -12.45 26.09 8.75
N GLU A 57 -13.58 26.32 9.42
CA GLU A 57 -14.17 27.64 9.62
C GLU A 57 -13.20 28.64 10.30
N SER A 58 -12.29 28.13 11.11
CA SER A 58 -11.32 28.91 11.90
C SER A 58 -9.92 28.99 11.26
N GLY A 59 -9.69 28.35 10.10
CA GLY A 59 -8.36 28.21 9.47
C GLY A 59 -7.35 27.48 10.38
N ALA A 60 -7.81 26.42 11.05
CA ALA A 60 -7.05 25.68 12.05
C ALA A 60 -6.92 24.18 11.72
N GLU A 61 -7.33 23.74 10.52
CA GLU A 61 -7.37 22.34 10.10
C GLU A 61 -6.03 21.62 10.27
N ASP A 62 -4.92 22.28 9.94
CA ASP A 62 -3.57 21.71 10.06
C ASP A 62 -3.04 21.68 11.51
N ARG A 63 -3.77 22.26 12.46
CA ARG A 63 -3.35 22.43 13.85
C ARG A 63 -4.17 21.62 14.84
N VAL A 64 -5.24 20.96 14.37
CA VAL A 64 -6.13 20.16 15.22
C VAL A 64 -5.84 18.67 15.02
N THR A 65 -5.55 17.98 16.11
CA THR A 65 -5.32 16.53 16.13
C THR A 65 -6.38 15.87 17.01
N PHE A 66 -6.88 14.73 16.59
CA PHE A 66 -7.87 13.94 17.34
C PHE A 66 -7.25 12.69 17.93
N VAL A 67 -7.58 12.37 19.18
CA VAL A 67 -7.11 11.17 19.84
C VAL A 67 -8.24 10.47 20.60
N ASN A 68 -8.31 9.15 20.43
CA ASN A 68 -9.31 8.33 21.12
C ASN A 68 -8.83 7.96 22.53
N ILE A 69 -9.17 8.78 23.51
CA ILE A 69 -8.89 8.47 24.93
C ILE A 69 -10.06 7.79 25.64
N ARG A 70 -11.27 7.89 25.09
CA ARG A 70 -12.48 7.37 25.72
C ARG A 70 -12.57 5.84 25.56
N GLU A 71 -12.63 5.34 24.34
CA GLU A 71 -12.74 3.92 24.04
C GLU A 71 -11.43 3.19 24.34
N MET A 72 -10.29 3.83 24.12
CA MET A 72 -8.97 3.22 24.30
C MET A 72 -8.55 3.14 25.79
N ALA A 73 -9.10 3.98 26.65
CA ALA A 73 -8.73 4.03 28.07
C ALA A 73 -9.93 4.22 29.02
N GLY A 74 -10.79 5.21 28.75
CA GLY A 74 -11.81 5.68 29.67
C GLY A 74 -13.02 4.77 29.87
N TRP A 75 -13.27 3.83 28.98
CA TRP A 75 -14.40 2.87 29.05
C TRP A 75 -13.97 1.50 29.56
N SER A 76 -12.89 1.42 30.28
CA SER A 76 -12.45 0.19 30.93
C SER A 76 -13.01 0.07 32.36
N ARG A 77 -12.92 -1.13 32.95
CA ARG A 77 -13.22 -1.34 34.38
C ARG A 77 -12.29 -0.53 35.28
N ASP A 78 -11.09 -0.27 34.82
CA ASP A 78 -10.04 0.45 35.52
C ASP A 78 -9.97 1.94 35.10
N ALA A 79 -11.08 2.49 34.58
CA ALA A 79 -11.16 3.84 34.04
C ALA A 79 -10.67 4.92 35.04
N VAL A 80 -10.89 4.70 36.35
CA VAL A 80 -10.45 5.63 37.42
C VAL A 80 -8.92 5.72 37.49
N SER A 81 -8.20 4.63 37.15
CA SER A 81 -6.72 4.57 37.16
C SER A 81 -6.13 4.73 35.74
N ALA A 82 -6.93 5.02 34.72
CA ALA A 82 -6.50 5.11 33.33
C ALA A 82 -5.79 6.43 32.95
N GLY A 83 -5.59 7.34 33.89
CA GLY A 83 -4.91 8.63 33.67
C GLY A 83 -3.56 8.49 32.95
N PRO A 84 -2.62 7.64 33.39
CA PRO A 84 -1.34 7.46 32.73
C PRO A 84 -1.48 6.96 31.27
N LYS A 85 -2.43 6.06 31.00
CA LYS A 85 -2.70 5.57 29.63
C LYS A 85 -3.28 6.68 28.74
N MET A 86 -4.19 7.50 29.28
CA MET A 86 -4.73 8.65 28.56
C MET A 86 -3.62 9.67 28.22
N ALA A 87 -2.72 9.94 29.17
CA ALA A 87 -1.58 10.81 28.94
C ALA A 87 -0.62 10.26 27.86
N ALA A 88 -0.36 8.95 27.87
CA ALA A 88 0.46 8.31 26.84
C ALA A 88 -0.18 8.40 25.45
N LEU A 89 -1.50 8.24 25.35
CA LEU A 89 -2.24 8.41 24.08
C LEU A 89 -2.17 9.86 23.58
N LEU A 90 -2.31 10.84 24.47
CA LEU A 90 -2.18 12.26 24.12
C LEU A 90 -0.75 12.60 23.67
N ALA A 91 0.27 12.08 24.37
CA ALA A 91 1.66 12.27 23.99
C ALA A 91 1.97 11.63 22.61
N ALA A 92 1.51 10.41 22.39
CA ALA A 92 1.69 9.73 21.10
C ALA A 92 1.02 10.49 19.93
N ALA A 93 -0.12 11.14 20.18
CA ALA A 93 -0.80 11.94 19.16
C ALA A 93 -0.07 13.27 18.86
N ALA A 94 0.78 13.73 19.75
CA ALA A 94 1.59 14.94 19.56
C ALA A 94 2.93 14.66 18.85
N GLU A 95 3.32 13.38 18.66
CA GLU A 95 4.53 13.03 17.94
C GLU A 95 4.38 13.36 16.46
N PRO A 96 5.37 14.05 15.85
CA PRO A 96 5.32 14.37 14.43
C PRO A 96 5.47 13.10 13.61
N VAL A 97 4.40 12.72 12.93
CA VAL A 97 4.45 11.61 11.95
C VAL A 97 4.82 12.20 10.60
N PRO A 98 5.93 11.76 9.97
CA PRO A 98 6.28 12.23 8.65
C PRO A 98 5.16 11.85 7.66
N PRO A 99 4.80 12.74 6.72
CA PRO A 99 3.78 12.45 5.73
C PRO A 99 4.18 11.23 4.90
N ILE A 100 3.23 10.33 4.67
CA ILE A 100 3.43 9.20 3.77
C ILE A 100 3.65 9.77 2.37
N GLN A 101 4.79 9.45 1.78
CA GLN A 101 5.06 9.85 0.41
C GLN A 101 4.15 9.02 -0.53
N LEU A 102 3.31 9.71 -1.28
CA LEU A 102 2.50 9.12 -2.33
C LEU A 102 3.31 9.13 -3.63
N VAL A 103 3.47 7.96 -4.23
CA VAL A 103 4.08 7.80 -5.56
C VAL A 103 2.98 7.46 -6.54
N SER A 104 2.80 8.29 -7.56
CA SER A 104 1.89 7.99 -8.67
C SER A 104 2.59 7.06 -9.66
N LEU A 105 2.01 5.88 -9.86
CA LEU A 105 2.46 4.93 -10.87
C LEU A 105 1.53 5.03 -12.09
N LYS A 106 2.13 5.05 -13.28
CA LYS A 106 1.40 4.92 -14.54
C LYS A 106 1.64 3.53 -15.10
N SER A 107 0.62 2.93 -15.67
CA SER A 107 0.69 1.68 -16.37
C SER A 107 -0.18 1.76 -17.63
N GLU A 108 0.35 1.32 -18.76
CA GLU A 108 -0.36 1.15 -20.03
C GLU A 108 -1.00 -0.24 -20.11
N GLY A 109 -0.80 -1.06 -19.07
CA GLY A 109 -1.35 -2.41 -19.00
C GLY A 109 -0.47 -3.47 -19.67
N VAL A 110 0.79 -3.17 -20.01
CA VAL A 110 1.71 -4.14 -20.60
C VAL A 110 2.22 -5.10 -19.52
N ALA A 111 1.86 -6.37 -19.61
CA ALA A 111 2.12 -7.38 -18.60
C ALA A 111 2.96 -8.55 -19.12
N LEU A 112 4.02 -8.90 -18.36
CA LEU A 112 4.77 -10.12 -18.56
C LEU A 112 4.34 -11.18 -17.54
N VAL A 113 3.84 -12.32 -18.00
CA VAL A 113 3.60 -13.49 -17.15
C VAL A 113 4.80 -14.43 -17.29
N TYR A 114 5.53 -14.62 -16.20
CA TYR A 114 6.75 -15.45 -16.16
C TYR A 114 6.46 -16.76 -15.44
N GLY A 115 6.70 -17.89 -16.12
CA GLY A 115 6.40 -19.21 -15.56
C GLY A 115 7.12 -20.34 -16.27
N ARG A 116 6.74 -21.60 -16.00
CA ARG A 116 7.42 -22.80 -16.52
C ARG A 116 6.55 -23.71 -17.37
N ASP A 117 5.25 -23.64 -17.20
CA ASP A 117 4.29 -24.63 -17.69
C ASP A 117 2.96 -23.97 -18.12
N GLU A 118 1.96 -24.80 -18.34
CA GLU A 118 0.61 -24.41 -18.73
C GLU A 118 -0.05 -23.42 -17.77
N LEU A 119 0.36 -23.39 -16.50
CA LEU A 119 -0.18 -22.42 -15.53
C LEU A 119 0.10 -20.98 -15.99
N ALA A 120 1.30 -20.70 -16.50
CA ALA A 120 1.62 -19.36 -17.01
C ALA A 120 0.74 -18.98 -18.20
N ILE A 121 0.46 -19.92 -19.10
CA ILE A 121 -0.42 -19.71 -20.25
C ILE A 121 -1.86 -19.47 -19.78
N GLU A 122 -2.33 -20.22 -18.78
CA GLU A 122 -3.67 -20.06 -18.23
C GLU A 122 -3.84 -18.71 -17.51
N VAL A 123 -2.83 -18.28 -16.75
CA VAL A 123 -2.81 -16.95 -16.16
C VAL A 123 -2.84 -15.87 -17.23
N GLY A 124 -2.02 -16.00 -18.27
CA GLY A 124 -2.04 -15.10 -19.44
C GLY A 124 -3.43 -14.99 -20.06
N ARG A 125 -4.10 -16.13 -20.27
CA ARG A 125 -5.46 -16.16 -20.83
C ARG A 125 -6.47 -15.42 -19.97
N ARG A 126 -6.38 -15.52 -18.64
CA ARG A 126 -7.29 -14.83 -17.71
C ARG A 126 -7.08 -13.33 -17.65
N LEU A 127 -5.92 -12.85 -18.08
CA LEU A 127 -5.57 -11.44 -18.04
C LEU A 127 -5.71 -10.74 -19.39
N ALA A 128 -5.70 -11.49 -20.49
CA ALA A 128 -5.60 -10.96 -21.86
C ALA A 128 -6.78 -10.07 -22.29
N ASP A 129 -7.95 -10.18 -21.66
CA ASP A 129 -9.09 -9.29 -21.93
C ASP A 129 -8.96 -7.91 -21.24
N ARG A 130 -7.93 -7.72 -20.39
CA ARG A 130 -7.71 -6.46 -19.66
C ARG A 130 -6.31 -5.89 -19.79
N LEU A 131 -5.33 -6.73 -20.13
CA LEU A 131 -3.91 -6.38 -20.20
C LEU A 131 -3.32 -6.83 -21.54
N ASP A 132 -2.32 -6.11 -22.01
CA ASP A 132 -1.47 -6.54 -23.12
C ASP A 132 -0.44 -7.54 -22.59
N VAL A 133 -0.74 -8.84 -22.77
CA VAL A 133 -0.03 -9.93 -22.11
C VAL A 133 1.03 -10.51 -23.02
N THR A 134 2.21 -10.74 -22.50
CA THR A 134 3.23 -11.65 -23.03
C THR A 134 3.52 -12.74 -22.01
N VAL A 135 3.54 -13.99 -22.41
CA VAL A 135 3.97 -15.12 -21.55
C VAL A 135 5.40 -15.50 -21.89
N LEU A 136 6.26 -15.54 -20.87
CA LEU A 136 7.66 -15.96 -20.97
C LEU A 136 7.86 -17.25 -20.16
N LEU A 137 8.14 -18.35 -20.85
CA LEU A 137 8.37 -19.66 -20.24
C LEU A 137 9.87 -19.87 -19.97
N THR A 138 10.23 -19.99 -18.69
CA THR A 138 11.59 -20.31 -18.29
C THR A 138 11.78 -21.82 -18.17
N ARG A 139 12.75 -22.36 -18.89
CA ARG A 139 13.08 -23.81 -18.89
C ARG A 139 11.82 -24.67 -19.03
N PRO A 140 10.99 -24.44 -20.05
CA PRO A 140 9.76 -25.20 -20.23
C PRO A 140 10.09 -26.68 -20.46
N GLY A 141 9.30 -27.54 -19.82
CA GLY A 141 9.28 -28.98 -20.10
C GLY A 141 8.38 -29.30 -21.30
N ASP A 142 7.64 -30.40 -21.20
CA ASP A 142 6.62 -30.76 -22.17
C ASP A 142 5.35 -29.92 -21.90
N VAL A 143 5.30 -28.74 -22.48
CA VAL A 143 4.17 -27.82 -22.40
C VAL A 143 3.27 -28.00 -23.61
N THR A 144 1.99 -28.22 -23.37
CA THR A 144 0.99 -28.36 -24.42
C THR A 144 0.70 -26.99 -25.04
N PRO A 145 0.81 -26.85 -26.38
CA PRO A 145 0.51 -25.59 -27.04
C PRO A 145 -0.97 -25.24 -26.88
N PRO A 146 -1.30 -24.00 -26.54
CA PRO A 146 -2.69 -23.56 -26.52
C PRO A 146 -3.27 -23.59 -27.95
N ARG A 147 -4.53 -23.99 -28.07
CA ARG A 147 -5.21 -24.05 -29.37
C ARG A 147 -5.36 -22.68 -30.02
N ILE A 148 -5.65 -21.67 -29.21
CA ILE A 148 -5.79 -20.28 -29.62
C ILE A 148 -5.21 -19.44 -28.48
N THR A 149 -4.38 -18.46 -28.79
CA THR A 149 -3.92 -17.40 -27.88
C THR A 149 -3.96 -16.07 -28.60
N ASP A 150 -4.42 -15.06 -27.91
CA ASP A 150 -4.41 -13.69 -28.39
C ASP A 150 -3.15 -12.94 -27.89
N PHE A 151 -2.18 -13.66 -27.36
CA PHE A 151 -0.93 -13.14 -26.82
C PHE A 151 0.27 -14.04 -27.17
N PRO A 152 1.48 -13.46 -27.25
CA PRO A 152 2.70 -14.23 -27.51
C PRO A 152 3.07 -15.15 -26.34
N VAL A 153 3.50 -16.38 -26.67
CA VAL A 153 4.11 -17.32 -25.73
C VAL A 153 5.55 -17.56 -26.17
N LEU A 154 6.49 -17.08 -25.39
CA LEU A 154 7.92 -17.04 -25.68
C LEU A 154 8.69 -17.92 -24.70
N LYS A 155 9.89 -18.34 -25.06
CA LYS A 155 10.83 -18.98 -24.14
C LYS A 155 11.90 -17.99 -23.73
N GLY A 156 12.32 -18.03 -22.49
CA GLY A 156 13.46 -17.25 -22.00
C GLY A 156 13.57 -17.25 -20.48
N THR A 157 14.71 -16.84 -20.00
CA THR A 157 14.98 -16.68 -18.56
C THR A 157 15.35 -15.24 -18.28
N ILE A 158 14.68 -14.61 -17.33
CA ILE A 158 15.03 -13.24 -16.89
C ILE A 158 16.42 -13.30 -16.24
N ALA A 159 17.41 -12.69 -16.88
CA ALA A 159 18.77 -12.57 -16.39
C ALA A 159 18.97 -11.33 -15.52
N GLY A 160 18.16 -10.30 -15.73
CA GLY A 160 18.16 -9.07 -14.95
C GLY A 160 16.90 -8.26 -15.19
N ALA A 161 16.50 -7.51 -14.18
CA ALA A 161 15.40 -6.57 -14.25
C ALA A 161 15.81 -5.27 -13.56
N THR A 162 15.40 -4.13 -14.10
CA THR A 162 15.61 -2.81 -13.50
C THR A 162 14.33 -2.01 -13.65
N GLY A 163 14.17 -0.94 -12.85
CA GLY A 163 12.99 -0.09 -12.90
C GLY A 163 12.07 -0.29 -11.69
N HIS A 164 10.79 -0.11 -11.89
CA HIS A 164 9.78 -0.14 -10.83
C HIS A 164 8.42 -0.57 -11.43
N LEU A 165 7.45 -0.83 -10.56
CA LEU A 165 6.07 -1.08 -10.97
C LEU A 165 5.58 0.06 -11.88
N GLY A 166 5.10 -0.29 -13.07
CA GLY A 166 4.73 0.64 -14.14
C GLY A 166 5.84 0.91 -15.17
N SER A 167 7.09 0.47 -14.92
CA SER A 167 8.20 0.67 -15.87
C SER A 167 9.37 -0.25 -15.58
N PHE A 168 9.26 -1.50 -15.95
CA PHE A 168 10.35 -2.48 -15.88
C PHE A 168 11.10 -2.57 -17.20
N ALA A 169 12.43 -2.63 -17.13
CA ALA A 169 13.30 -3.02 -18.24
C ALA A 169 13.95 -4.37 -17.91
N LEU A 170 13.78 -5.32 -18.79
CA LEU A 170 14.17 -6.71 -18.62
C LEU A 170 15.30 -7.09 -19.59
N CYS A 171 16.24 -7.87 -19.09
CA CYS A 171 17.22 -8.60 -19.90
C CYS A 171 16.89 -10.09 -19.83
N VAL A 172 16.74 -10.72 -20.99
CA VAL A 172 16.29 -12.11 -21.12
C VAL A 172 17.34 -12.93 -21.87
N ASP A 173 17.79 -14.00 -21.23
CA ASP A 173 18.65 -15.01 -21.83
C ASP A 173 17.84 -16.24 -22.27
N ASP A 174 18.44 -17.05 -23.12
CA ASP A 174 17.80 -18.23 -23.71
C ASP A 174 16.46 -17.89 -24.41
N TYR A 175 16.37 -16.66 -24.95
CA TYR A 175 15.16 -16.16 -25.62
C TYR A 175 14.95 -16.85 -26.95
N ALA A 176 13.77 -17.43 -27.14
CA ALA A 176 13.39 -18.04 -28.39
C ALA A 176 11.89 -17.89 -28.71
N LEU A 177 11.60 -17.79 -29.98
CA LEU A 177 10.23 -17.76 -30.50
C LEU A 177 9.68 -19.21 -30.62
N PRO A 178 8.36 -19.40 -30.49
CA PRO A 178 7.76 -20.71 -30.74
C PRO A 178 7.96 -21.14 -32.17
N SER A 179 8.24 -22.44 -32.37
CA SER A 179 8.36 -23.04 -33.69
C SER A 179 6.98 -23.36 -34.29
N PRO A 180 6.70 -23.01 -35.57
CA PRO A 180 5.40 -23.20 -36.18
C PRO A 180 4.79 -24.60 -36.10
N PRO A 181 5.55 -25.70 -36.14
CA PRO A 181 4.98 -27.05 -36.14
C PRO A 181 4.67 -27.63 -34.75
N SER A 182 4.55 -26.80 -33.72
CA SER A 182 4.21 -27.22 -32.36
C SER A 182 2.76 -27.73 -32.27
N ARG A 183 2.52 -29.04 -32.38
CA ARG A 183 1.17 -29.63 -32.32
C ARG A 183 0.85 -30.30 -30.99
N ASP A 184 1.76 -31.12 -30.50
CA ASP A 184 1.64 -31.91 -29.26
C ASP A 184 2.35 -31.26 -28.08
N ARG A 185 3.45 -30.56 -28.34
CA ARG A 185 4.20 -29.78 -27.38
C ARG A 185 4.74 -28.51 -28.00
N LEU A 186 4.95 -27.50 -27.17
CA LEU A 186 5.60 -26.27 -27.58
C LEU A 186 7.08 -26.54 -27.89
N LEU A 187 7.46 -26.26 -29.12
CA LEU A 187 8.84 -26.26 -29.59
C LEU A 187 9.28 -24.83 -29.81
N PHE A 188 10.55 -24.57 -29.57
CA PHE A 188 11.13 -23.24 -29.71
C PHE A 188 12.28 -23.26 -30.69
N GLY A 189 12.46 -22.17 -31.41
CA GLY A 189 13.56 -22.02 -32.38
C GLY A 189 14.90 -21.80 -31.68
N GLU A 190 15.87 -21.32 -32.46
CA GLU A 190 17.21 -21.00 -31.96
C GLU A 190 17.15 -19.92 -30.86
N ALA A 191 17.81 -20.20 -29.76
CA ALA A 191 17.82 -19.30 -28.61
C ALA A 191 18.97 -18.29 -28.72
N ARG A 192 18.73 -17.08 -28.14
CA ARG A 192 19.72 -16.02 -28.03
C ARG A 192 19.73 -15.42 -26.62
N ASN A 193 20.88 -14.90 -26.20
CA ASN A 193 21.03 -14.21 -24.93
C ASN A 193 20.97 -12.69 -25.10
N GLY A 194 20.67 -11.98 -24.01
CA GLY A 194 20.69 -10.53 -23.98
C GLY A 194 19.53 -9.87 -24.74
N ALA A 195 18.42 -10.57 -24.94
CA ALA A 195 17.21 -9.94 -25.47
C ALA A 195 16.65 -8.95 -24.46
N THR A 196 16.21 -7.78 -24.90
CA THR A 196 15.66 -6.75 -24.02
C THR A 196 14.15 -6.58 -24.26
N SER A 197 13.41 -6.31 -23.20
CA SER A 197 11.99 -6.01 -23.24
C SER A 197 11.61 -5.02 -22.15
N THR A 198 10.50 -4.34 -22.32
CA THR A 198 9.91 -3.47 -21.29
C THR A 198 8.49 -3.91 -20.99
N CYS A 199 8.07 -3.76 -19.75
CA CYS A 199 6.69 -4.00 -19.34
C CYS A 199 6.36 -3.18 -18.08
N ASP A 200 5.08 -3.02 -17.81
CA ASP A 200 4.61 -2.30 -16.62
C ASP A 200 4.50 -3.24 -15.43
N LEU A 201 4.15 -4.49 -15.69
CA LEU A 201 3.84 -5.50 -14.69
C LEU A 201 4.63 -6.80 -15.00
N VAL A 202 5.19 -7.40 -13.97
CA VAL A 202 5.75 -8.76 -14.01
C VAL A 202 4.97 -9.63 -13.05
N ILE A 203 4.35 -10.69 -13.56
CA ILE A 203 3.57 -11.67 -12.79
C ILE A 203 4.33 -12.98 -12.81
N ASP A 204 5.02 -13.29 -11.71
CA ASP A 204 5.84 -14.48 -11.57
C ASP A 204 5.03 -15.65 -10.99
N VAL A 205 4.83 -16.67 -11.79
CA VAL A 205 4.19 -17.94 -11.42
C VAL A 205 5.15 -19.12 -11.61
N SER A 206 6.46 -18.87 -11.66
CA SER A 206 7.47 -19.92 -11.84
C SER A 206 7.65 -20.85 -10.64
N GLY A 207 7.07 -20.49 -9.49
CA GLY A 207 7.20 -21.25 -8.24
C GLY A 207 8.58 -21.18 -7.60
N ALA A 208 9.47 -20.30 -8.06
CA ALA A 208 10.74 -20.05 -7.41
C ALA A 208 10.52 -19.22 -6.13
N ALA A 209 11.11 -19.63 -5.01
CA ALA A 209 10.97 -18.95 -3.72
C ALA A 209 11.55 -17.51 -3.73
N GLN A 210 12.41 -17.20 -4.68
CA GLN A 210 12.89 -15.88 -5.05
C GLN A 210 13.00 -15.83 -6.56
N SER A 211 12.19 -15.02 -7.23
CA SER A 211 12.35 -14.81 -8.66
C SER A 211 13.59 -13.98 -8.95
N ALA A 212 14.23 -14.22 -10.10
CA ALA A 212 15.33 -13.37 -10.56
C ALA A 212 14.89 -11.91 -10.68
N ALA A 213 13.61 -11.65 -10.98
CA ALA A 213 13.01 -10.32 -10.99
C ALA A 213 12.95 -9.69 -9.58
N ALA A 214 12.59 -10.46 -8.55
CA ALA A 214 12.55 -9.97 -7.17
C ALA A 214 13.96 -9.66 -6.60
N VAL A 215 14.96 -10.46 -6.98
CA VAL A 215 16.36 -10.24 -6.55
C VAL A 215 16.99 -9.03 -7.24
N ALA A 216 16.58 -8.74 -8.48
CA ALA A 216 17.13 -7.61 -9.24
C ALA A 216 16.49 -6.25 -8.88
N LEU A 217 15.41 -6.25 -8.12
CA LEU A 217 14.65 -5.04 -7.69
C LEU A 217 14.88 -4.69 -6.20
N GLY A 218 15.75 -5.45 -5.49
CA GLY A 218 16.08 -5.26 -4.07
C GLY A 218 17.01 -4.11 -3.77
#